data_c103ceb07a85caa26f3cb799659ed151
#
_entry.id   c103ceb07a85caa26f3cb799659ed151
#
_cell.length_a   1.000
_cell.length_b   1.000
_cell.length_c   1.000
_cell.angle_alpha   90.00
_cell.angle_beta   90.00
_cell.angle_gamma   90.00
#
_symmetry.space_group_name_H-M   'P 1'
#
loop_
_entity.id
_entity.type
_entity.pdbx_description
1 polymer ?
#
loop_
_entity_poly.entity_id
_entity_poly.type
_entity_poly.pdbx_seq_one_letter_code
_entity_poly.pdbx_strand_id
1 'polypeptide(L)'
;PAKHARLMGHSWGGEDLMADLGALAKGPAPGVYDDTFKFARTVNLMASVAAGVTAFDTVYPDIKNADGLRAEARDARRMGYGGKIAIHPDQIAIIHEVFTPSAEEIDWAKRIVATFENNPTSGVLTLDGKMLDRPHLVLARRLLARAGE
;
A
#
# COMPACT_ATOMS: atom_id res chain seq x y z
N PRO A 1 -11.20 6.55 12.99
CA PRO A 1 -12.27 5.55 12.96
C PRO A 1 -12.14 4.62 14.16
N ALA A 2 -13.27 4.27 14.76
CA ALA A 2 -13.27 3.33 15.88
C ALA A 2 -12.85 1.95 15.40
N LYS A 3 -11.94 1.29 16.13
CA LYS A 3 -11.63 -0.13 15.92
C LYS A 3 -12.90 -0.95 16.13
N HIS A 4 -13.29 -1.69 15.11
CA HIS A 4 -14.39 -2.66 15.21
C HIS A 4 -13.85 -4.04 14.83
N ALA A 5 -14.19 -5.07 15.61
CA ALA A 5 -13.66 -6.43 15.42
C ALA A 5 -13.91 -7.03 14.02
N ARG A 6 -14.96 -6.57 13.33
CA ARG A 6 -15.30 -7.02 11.97
C ARG A 6 -14.70 -6.13 10.87
N LEU A 7 -13.97 -5.06 11.22
CA LEU A 7 -13.37 -4.17 10.23
C LEU A 7 -12.02 -4.74 9.78
N MET A 8 -11.94 -5.20 8.55
CA MET A 8 -10.72 -5.76 7.95
C MET A 8 -9.88 -4.72 7.21
N GLY A 9 -10.52 -3.66 6.71
CA GLY A 9 -9.84 -2.63 5.96
C GLY A 9 -10.72 -1.45 5.62
N HIS A 10 -10.09 -0.39 5.13
CA HIS A 10 -10.76 0.80 4.59
C HIS A 10 -10.34 1.02 3.14
N SER A 11 -11.26 1.55 2.36
CA SER A 11 -10.99 2.15 1.05
C SER A 11 -11.56 3.55 1.00
N TRP A 12 -11.12 4.34 0.03
CA TRP A 12 -11.71 5.63 -0.29
C TRP A 12 -12.36 5.57 -1.68
N GLY A 13 -13.52 6.19 -1.82
CA GLY A 13 -14.28 6.24 -3.07
C GLY A 13 -13.87 7.46 -3.89
N GLY A 14 -12.89 7.32 -4.78
CA GLY A 14 -12.42 8.45 -5.60
C GLY A 14 -13.49 8.98 -6.55
N GLU A 15 -14.33 8.09 -7.12
CA GLU A 15 -15.44 8.47 -8.00
C GLU A 15 -16.58 9.14 -7.20
N ASP A 16 -16.94 8.56 -6.05
CA ASP A 16 -17.98 9.11 -5.18
C ASP A 16 -17.58 10.49 -4.67
N LEU A 17 -16.34 10.63 -4.20
CA LEU A 17 -15.81 11.92 -3.74
C LEU A 17 -15.81 12.97 -4.87
N MET A 18 -15.46 12.57 -6.09
CA MET A 18 -15.50 13.46 -7.26
C MET A 18 -16.92 13.97 -7.49
N ALA A 19 -17.91 13.10 -7.40
CA ALA A 19 -19.33 13.44 -7.57
C ALA A 19 -19.82 14.36 -6.44
N ASP A 20 -19.51 14.04 -5.20
CA ASP A 20 -19.91 14.84 -4.01
C ASP A 20 -19.32 16.25 -4.04
N LEU A 21 -18.09 16.40 -4.52
CA LEU A 21 -17.41 17.68 -4.65
C LEU A 21 -17.88 18.48 -5.88
N GLY A 22 -18.57 17.85 -6.83
CA GLY A 22 -18.91 18.45 -8.13
C GLY A 22 -17.66 18.68 -9.00
N ALA A 23 -16.59 17.90 -8.79
CA ALA A 23 -15.37 18.01 -9.57
C ALA A 23 -15.55 17.35 -10.95
N LEU A 24 -14.98 17.96 -12.00
CA LEU A 24 -15.07 17.45 -13.37
C LEU A 24 -14.09 16.30 -13.64
N ALA A 25 -12.99 16.23 -12.86
CA ALA A 25 -11.97 15.19 -12.94
C ALA A 25 -11.26 15.06 -11.57
N LYS A 26 -10.57 13.95 -11.36
CA LYS A 26 -9.73 13.73 -10.17
C LYS A 26 -8.31 14.29 -10.34
N GLY A 27 -7.93 14.63 -11.55
CA GLY A 27 -6.62 15.18 -11.89
C GLY A 27 -6.42 15.25 -13.41
N PRO A 28 -5.25 15.69 -13.87
CA PRO A 28 -4.97 15.97 -15.29
C PRO A 28 -4.87 14.72 -16.17
N ALA A 29 -4.66 13.53 -15.56
CA ALA A 29 -4.55 12.26 -16.28
C ALA A 29 -4.91 11.10 -15.34
N PRO A 30 -5.29 9.93 -15.89
CA PRO A 30 -5.53 8.73 -15.08
C PRO A 30 -4.35 8.41 -14.15
N GLY A 31 -4.64 8.22 -12.87
CA GLY A 31 -3.63 7.96 -11.83
C GLY A 31 -2.87 9.18 -11.33
N VAL A 32 -3.06 10.35 -11.94
CA VAL A 32 -2.50 11.62 -11.47
C VAL A 32 -3.59 12.42 -10.79
N TYR A 33 -3.52 12.53 -9.49
CA TYR A 33 -4.56 13.18 -8.68
C TYR A 33 -4.21 14.63 -8.36
N ASP A 34 -5.22 15.50 -8.37
CA ASP A 34 -5.14 16.83 -7.78
C ASP A 34 -5.07 16.75 -6.26
N ASP A 35 -4.63 17.83 -5.62
CA ASP A 35 -4.28 17.83 -4.19
C ASP A 35 -5.45 17.46 -3.29
N THR A 36 -6.68 17.80 -3.66
CA THR A 36 -7.90 17.40 -2.93
C THR A 36 -8.02 15.87 -2.84
N PHE A 37 -7.81 15.18 -3.96
CA PHE A 37 -7.88 13.72 -4.01
C PHE A 37 -6.66 13.04 -3.40
N LYS A 38 -5.46 13.64 -3.56
CA LYS A 38 -4.24 13.20 -2.84
C LYS A 38 -4.43 13.29 -1.34
N PHE A 39 -5.06 14.36 -0.86
CA PHE A 39 -5.35 14.53 0.55
C PHE A 39 -6.29 13.44 1.08
N ALA A 40 -7.41 13.21 0.39
CA ALA A 40 -8.37 12.16 0.76
C ALA A 40 -7.71 10.77 0.77
N ARG A 41 -6.91 10.45 -0.26
CA ARG A 41 -6.12 9.22 -0.37
C ARG A 41 -5.16 9.09 0.82
N THR A 42 -4.42 10.14 1.17
CA THR A 42 -3.50 10.17 2.30
C THR A 42 -4.21 9.98 3.63
N VAL A 43 -5.33 10.67 3.85
CA VAL A 43 -6.14 10.55 5.08
C VAL A 43 -6.68 9.12 5.24
N ASN A 44 -7.18 8.50 4.17
CA ASN A 44 -7.61 7.11 4.20
C ASN A 44 -6.49 6.17 4.65
N LEU A 45 -5.30 6.30 4.06
CA LEU A 45 -4.13 5.49 4.42
C LEU A 45 -3.75 5.67 5.90
N MET A 46 -3.60 6.91 6.35
CA MET A 46 -3.22 7.21 7.74
C MET A 46 -4.28 6.74 8.74
N ALA A 47 -5.57 6.94 8.43
CA ALA A 47 -6.68 6.49 9.26
C ALA A 47 -6.73 4.96 9.37
N SER A 48 -6.49 4.24 8.28
CA SER A 48 -6.43 2.78 8.27
C SER A 48 -5.29 2.26 9.14
N VAL A 49 -4.09 2.85 9.00
CA VAL A 49 -2.92 2.50 9.82
C VAL A 49 -3.19 2.78 11.30
N ALA A 50 -3.77 3.94 11.63
CA ALA A 50 -4.13 4.29 13.01
C ALA A 50 -5.18 3.34 13.61
N ALA A 51 -6.09 2.84 12.78
CA ALA A 51 -7.09 1.83 13.18
C ALA A 51 -6.52 0.41 13.25
N GLY A 52 -5.31 0.16 12.76
CA GLY A 52 -4.68 -1.16 12.68
C GLY A 52 -5.36 -2.08 11.67
N VAL A 53 -5.90 -1.52 10.58
CA VAL A 53 -6.56 -2.26 9.49
C VAL A 53 -5.85 -1.99 8.16
N THR A 54 -6.13 -2.84 7.16
CA THR A 54 -5.54 -2.67 5.82
C THR A 54 -6.16 -1.48 5.09
N ALA A 55 -5.32 -0.61 4.51
CA ALA A 55 -5.76 0.39 3.55
C ALA A 55 -5.83 -0.23 2.15
N PHE A 56 -6.97 -0.12 1.49
CA PHE A 56 -7.16 -0.45 0.08
C PHE A 56 -7.31 0.85 -0.73
N ASP A 57 -6.58 0.95 -1.84
CA ASP A 57 -6.70 2.09 -2.73
C ASP A 57 -7.98 2.01 -3.57
N THR A 58 -8.41 3.15 -4.10
CA THR A 58 -9.65 3.30 -4.88
C THR A 58 -9.64 2.48 -6.17
N VAL A 59 -10.78 2.43 -6.84
CA VAL A 59 -10.97 1.78 -8.14
C VAL A 59 -10.17 2.48 -9.25
N TYR A 60 -9.92 1.74 -10.36
CA TYR A 60 -9.37 2.28 -11.60
C TYR A 60 -10.40 2.09 -12.72
N PRO A 61 -11.10 3.17 -13.16
CA PRO A 61 -12.25 3.05 -14.07
C PRO A 61 -11.92 2.64 -15.50
N ASP A 62 -10.72 2.99 -16.01
CA ASP A 62 -10.32 2.63 -17.37
C ASP A 62 -9.85 1.18 -17.45
N ILE A 63 -10.82 0.27 -17.60
CA ILE A 63 -10.59 -1.18 -17.60
C ILE A 63 -9.59 -1.62 -18.69
N LYS A 64 -9.56 -0.92 -19.83
CA LYS A 64 -8.71 -1.29 -20.95
C LYS A 64 -7.26 -0.82 -20.81
N ASN A 65 -7.00 0.08 -19.89
CA ASN A 65 -5.68 0.64 -19.66
C ASN A 65 -4.91 -0.12 -18.55
N ALA A 66 -4.42 -1.30 -18.90
CA ALA A 66 -3.67 -2.17 -17.99
C ALA A 66 -2.40 -1.50 -17.43
N ASP A 67 -1.69 -0.72 -18.25
CA ASP A 67 -0.46 -0.04 -17.83
C ASP A 67 -0.72 1.11 -16.86
N GLY A 68 -1.81 1.85 -17.08
CA GLY A 68 -2.26 2.88 -16.14
C GLY A 68 -2.67 2.28 -14.80
N LEU A 69 -3.42 1.17 -14.80
CA LEU A 69 -3.75 0.43 -13.58
C LEU A 69 -2.49 -0.02 -12.84
N ARG A 70 -1.53 -0.60 -13.57
CA ARG A 70 -0.26 -1.08 -12.99
C ARG A 70 0.54 0.06 -12.35
N ALA A 71 0.62 1.20 -13.04
CA ALA A 71 1.33 2.39 -12.55
C ALA A 71 0.69 2.93 -11.27
N GLU A 72 -0.65 3.10 -11.25
CA GLU A 72 -1.37 3.58 -10.07
C GLU A 72 -1.29 2.59 -8.90
N ALA A 73 -1.37 1.29 -9.17
CA ALA A 73 -1.22 0.24 -8.16
C ALA A 73 0.18 0.23 -7.53
N ARG A 74 1.24 0.41 -8.34
CA ARG A 74 2.62 0.53 -7.85
C ARG A 74 2.80 1.77 -6.97
N ASP A 75 2.20 2.90 -7.36
CA ASP A 75 2.22 4.10 -6.54
C ASP A 75 1.53 3.87 -5.19
N ALA A 76 0.35 3.28 -5.19
CA ALA A 76 -0.38 2.91 -3.97
C ALA A 76 0.45 1.98 -3.07
N ARG A 77 1.06 0.92 -3.63
CA ARG A 77 1.93 0.02 -2.88
C ARG A 77 3.13 0.75 -2.27
N ARG A 78 3.78 1.63 -3.04
CA ARG A 78 4.90 2.46 -2.57
C ARG A 78 4.51 3.37 -1.42
N MET A 79 3.28 3.90 -1.41
CA MET A 79 2.74 4.70 -0.31
C MET A 79 2.44 3.90 0.95
N GLY A 80 2.23 2.58 0.86
CA GLY A 80 1.93 1.71 1.99
C GLY A 80 0.53 1.09 1.97
N TYR A 81 -0.22 1.24 0.89
CA TYR A 81 -1.47 0.52 0.70
C TYR A 81 -1.25 -0.98 0.66
N GLY A 82 -2.21 -1.75 1.18
CA GLY A 82 -2.16 -3.22 1.21
C GLY A 82 -2.80 -3.89 0.00
N GLY A 83 -3.54 -3.13 -0.81
CA GLY A 83 -4.23 -3.61 -2.00
C GLY A 83 -4.94 -2.48 -2.72
N LYS A 84 -5.71 -2.83 -3.75
CA LYS A 84 -6.52 -1.92 -4.56
C LYS A 84 -7.85 -2.57 -4.89
N ILE A 85 -8.92 -1.79 -4.96
CA ILE A 85 -10.25 -2.30 -5.31
C ILE A 85 -10.30 -2.59 -6.81
N ALA A 86 -10.67 -3.82 -7.18
CA ALA A 86 -10.95 -4.22 -8.55
C ALA A 86 -12.44 -4.04 -8.85
N ILE A 87 -12.76 -3.54 -10.05
CA ILE A 87 -14.12 -3.42 -10.57
C ILE A 87 -14.34 -4.28 -11.82
N HIS A 88 -13.31 -4.99 -12.28
CA HIS A 88 -13.37 -5.91 -13.41
C HIS A 88 -12.43 -7.10 -13.20
N PRO A 89 -12.81 -8.32 -13.63
CA PRO A 89 -11.95 -9.50 -13.48
C PRO A 89 -10.54 -9.35 -14.07
N ASP A 90 -10.39 -8.67 -15.20
CA ASP A 90 -9.10 -8.45 -15.87
C ASP A 90 -8.11 -7.64 -15.03
N GLN A 91 -8.59 -6.90 -14.03
CA GLN A 91 -7.76 -6.11 -13.13
C GLN A 91 -7.09 -6.97 -12.04
N ILE A 92 -7.68 -8.13 -11.71
CA ILE A 92 -7.26 -8.95 -10.57
C ILE A 92 -5.82 -9.41 -10.71
N ALA A 93 -5.44 -9.94 -11.87
CA ALA A 93 -4.08 -10.43 -12.11
C ALA A 93 -3.03 -9.32 -11.97
N ILE A 94 -3.34 -8.11 -12.48
CA ILE A 94 -2.44 -6.95 -12.40
C ILE A 94 -2.29 -6.48 -10.94
N ILE A 95 -3.39 -6.42 -10.19
CA ILE A 95 -3.35 -6.03 -8.78
C ILE A 95 -2.56 -7.04 -7.98
N HIS A 96 -2.77 -8.34 -8.19
CA HIS A 96 -1.98 -9.39 -7.54
C HIS A 96 -0.50 -9.28 -7.89
N GLU A 97 -0.15 -9.14 -9.17
CA GLU A 97 1.24 -8.94 -9.63
C GLU A 97 1.92 -7.81 -8.83
N VAL A 98 1.23 -6.68 -8.69
CA VAL A 98 1.83 -5.50 -8.05
C VAL A 98 1.91 -5.64 -6.54
N PHE A 99 0.92 -6.19 -5.86
CA PHE A 99 0.87 -6.22 -4.40
C PHE A 99 1.51 -7.47 -3.77
N THR A 100 1.83 -8.49 -4.55
CA THR A 100 2.58 -9.66 -4.08
C THR A 100 4.06 -9.29 -3.91
N PRO A 101 4.68 -9.56 -2.74
CA PRO A 101 6.11 -9.36 -2.57
C PRO A 101 6.94 -10.24 -3.49
N SER A 102 8.04 -9.71 -4.04
CA SER A 102 8.97 -10.50 -4.84
C SER A 102 9.86 -11.39 -3.96
N ALA A 103 10.49 -12.39 -4.56
CA ALA A 103 11.43 -13.26 -3.87
C ALA A 103 12.60 -12.47 -3.27
N GLU A 104 13.10 -11.46 -3.99
CA GLU A 104 14.19 -10.59 -3.52
C GLU A 104 13.76 -9.73 -2.34
N GLU A 105 12.53 -9.21 -2.35
CA GLU A 105 11.98 -8.45 -1.24
C GLU A 105 11.81 -9.33 0.01
N ILE A 106 11.36 -10.57 -0.17
CA ILE A 106 11.20 -11.55 0.91
C ILE A 106 12.58 -11.91 1.50
N ASP A 107 13.57 -12.23 0.65
CA ASP A 107 14.93 -12.53 1.10
C ASP A 107 15.52 -11.37 1.90
N TRP A 108 15.44 -10.17 1.36
CA TRP A 108 15.92 -8.96 2.04
C TRP A 108 15.24 -8.76 3.39
N ALA A 109 13.93 -8.96 3.47
CA ALA A 109 13.19 -8.84 4.73
C ALA A 109 13.62 -9.91 5.75
N LYS A 110 13.81 -11.16 5.33
CA LYS A 110 14.34 -12.24 6.19
C LYS A 110 15.72 -11.90 6.74
N ARG A 111 16.60 -11.38 5.92
CA ARG A 111 17.95 -10.95 6.34
C ARG A 111 17.92 -9.80 7.34
N ILE A 112 17.02 -8.81 7.16
CA ILE A 112 16.82 -7.75 8.14
C ILE A 112 16.39 -8.34 9.49
N VAL A 113 15.36 -9.19 9.50
CA VAL A 113 14.85 -9.82 10.73
C VAL A 113 15.95 -10.60 11.43
N ALA A 114 16.67 -11.47 10.72
CA ALA A 114 17.79 -12.25 11.28
C ALA A 114 18.90 -11.37 11.84
N THR A 115 19.22 -10.24 11.20
CA THR A 115 20.24 -9.29 11.68
C THR A 115 19.85 -8.71 13.04
N PHE A 116 18.58 -8.36 13.24
CA PHE A 116 18.11 -7.86 14.54
C PHE A 116 17.97 -8.96 15.59
N GLU A 117 17.58 -10.17 15.23
CA GLU A 117 17.47 -11.31 16.16
C GLU A 117 18.84 -11.73 16.69
N ASN A 118 19.88 -11.66 15.87
CA ASN A 118 21.26 -11.92 16.26
C ASN A 118 21.88 -10.78 17.12
N ASN A 119 21.23 -9.60 17.18
CA ASN A 119 21.70 -8.43 17.92
C ASN A 119 20.55 -7.76 18.72
N PRO A 120 19.94 -8.46 19.68
CA PRO A 120 18.67 -8.05 20.29
C PRO A 120 18.73 -6.73 21.06
N THR A 121 19.90 -6.34 21.56
CA THR A 121 20.12 -5.11 22.33
C THR A 121 20.44 -3.90 21.48
N SER A 122 20.73 -4.09 20.18
CA SER A 122 21.13 -3.00 19.30
C SER A 122 19.91 -2.28 18.70
N GLY A 123 19.91 -0.96 18.78
CA GLY A 123 18.88 -0.11 18.14
C GLY A 123 19.18 0.19 16.68
N VAL A 124 20.47 0.17 16.30
CA VAL A 124 20.97 0.47 14.95
C VAL A 124 22.00 -0.59 14.56
N LEU A 125 21.90 -1.09 13.35
CA LEU A 125 22.74 -2.14 12.78
C LEU A 125 23.14 -1.77 11.34
N THR A 126 24.02 -2.56 10.73
CA THR A 126 24.39 -2.41 9.33
C THR A 126 24.25 -3.75 8.62
N LEU A 127 23.63 -3.74 7.44
CA LEU A 127 23.52 -4.89 6.54
C LEU A 127 23.84 -4.44 5.11
N ASP A 128 24.81 -5.08 4.46
CA ASP A 128 25.28 -4.74 3.11
C ASP A 128 25.62 -3.25 2.95
N GLY A 129 26.27 -2.65 3.95
CA GLY A 129 26.64 -1.24 3.93
C GLY A 129 25.49 -0.25 4.16
N LYS A 130 24.26 -0.73 4.39
CA LYS A 130 23.09 0.10 4.68
C LYS A 130 22.80 0.11 6.18
N MET A 131 22.51 1.30 6.72
CA MET A 131 22.06 1.46 8.09
C MET A 131 20.64 0.91 8.26
N LEU A 132 20.42 0.12 9.30
CA LEU A 132 19.12 -0.42 9.69
C LEU A 132 18.79 0.04 11.13
N ASP A 133 17.52 0.37 11.34
CA ASP A 133 16.96 0.70 12.65
C ASP A 133 15.61 0.00 12.87
N ARG A 134 14.96 0.25 14.01
CA ARG A 134 13.67 -0.39 14.35
C ARG A 134 12.57 -0.22 13.30
N PRO A 135 12.36 0.94 12.65
CA PRO A 135 11.44 1.07 11.53
C PRO A 135 11.67 0.05 10.41
N HIS A 136 12.91 -0.23 10.01
CA HIS A 136 13.23 -1.23 9.00
C HIS A 136 12.80 -2.63 9.42
N LEU A 137 13.00 -3.00 10.69
CA LEU A 137 12.52 -4.28 11.22
C LEU A 137 10.99 -4.39 11.16
N VAL A 138 10.27 -3.33 11.51
CA VAL A 138 8.80 -3.30 11.44
C VAL A 138 8.32 -3.49 10.00
N LEU A 139 8.95 -2.80 9.04
CA LEU A 139 8.61 -2.94 7.60
C LEU A 139 8.91 -4.35 7.09
N ALA A 140 10.06 -4.93 7.45
CA ALA A 140 10.42 -6.30 7.07
C ALA A 140 9.40 -7.32 7.58
N ARG A 141 9.02 -7.26 8.85
CA ARG A 141 8.00 -8.15 9.42
C ARG A 141 6.63 -8.00 8.76
N ARG A 142 6.21 -6.77 8.43
CA ARG A 142 4.97 -6.53 7.69
C ARG A 142 5.01 -7.13 6.29
N LEU A 143 6.14 -7.05 5.60
CA LEU A 143 6.31 -7.63 4.28
C LEU A 143 6.23 -9.16 4.34
N LEU A 144 6.91 -9.80 5.29
CA LEU A 144 6.88 -11.25 5.49
C LEU A 144 5.47 -11.73 5.83
N ALA A 145 4.76 -11.04 6.72
CA ALA A 145 3.37 -11.36 7.04
C ALA A 145 2.43 -11.30 5.80
N ARG A 146 2.69 -10.39 4.85
CA ARG A 146 1.95 -10.34 3.57
C ARG A 146 2.31 -11.50 2.64
N ALA A 147 3.54 -11.98 2.71
CA ALA A 147 4.01 -13.13 1.92
C ALA A 147 3.50 -14.47 2.49
N GLY A 148 2.91 -14.49 3.69
CA GLY A 148 2.50 -15.71 4.38
C GLY A 148 3.67 -16.44 5.06
N GLU A 149 4.70 -15.71 5.40
CA GLU A 149 5.96 -16.19 6.00
C GLU A 149 6.04 -15.86 7.50
#